data_0af7e9fced4833720d97bbf5b986fc64
#
_entry.id   0af7e9fced4833720d97bbf5b986fc64
#
_cell.length_a   1.000
_cell.length_b   1.000
_cell.length_c   1.000
_cell.angle_alpha   90.00
_cell.angle_beta   90.00
_cell.angle_gamma   90.00
#
_symmetry.space_group_name_H-M   'P 1'
#
loop_
_entity.id
_entity.type
_entity.pdbx_description
1 polymer ?
#
loop_
_entity_poly.entity_id
_entity_poly.type
_entity_poly.pdbx_seq_one_letter_code
_entity_poly.pdbx_strand_id
1 'polypeptide(L)'
;SSAASDVYKRQDYKRSDLELKMSAQHVGVWGQDPQIEKNGRFMLNEAWAKLNFGEGFFAQLGRQSLIYDDERILGGLDWNVAGRNHDALKLGYANKNNEVHLILAFNQNNDNRTSGGTYYDSSTGQPYKNMQTVWYHYKADNVPFGASLLFMNLGLETGDKATDNSHTRYLQTMGTYLTYKNSNWNLDGAFYYQMGKNKAAEKVSALMGSIQAAYTFNQTWGAVASFDYLSGDKGNGGKYKAFDPLYGCLLYTSPSP
;
A
#
# COMPACT_ATOMS: atom_id res chain seq x y z
N SER A 1 -23.69 7.05 -15.86
CA SER A 1 -22.63 6.04 -15.69
C SER A 1 -21.71 6.06 -16.89
N SER A 2 -20.50 6.58 -16.73
CA SER A 2 -19.48 6.53 -17.77
C SER A 2 -18.95 5.10 -17.87
N ALA A 3 -19.04 4.47 -19.04
CA ALA A 3 -18.42 3.18 -19.28
C ALA A 3 -16.89 3.38 -19.36
N ALA A 4 -16.17 2.91 -18.39
CA ALA A 4 -14.71 2.79 -18.46
C ALA A 4 -14.36 1.53 -19.24
N SER A 5 -13.44 1.61 -20.20
CA SER A 5 -12.88 0.45 -20.87
C SER A 5 -11.46 0.21 -20.36
N ASP A 6 -11.18 -1.00 -19.95
CA ASP A 6 -9.86 -1.46 -19.55
C ASP A 6 -9.40 -2.60 -20.46
N VAL A 7 -8.24 -2.45 -21.07
CA VAL A 7 -7.56 -3.49 -21.83
C VAL A 7 -6.27 -3.84 -21.12
N TYR A 8 -6.20 -5.06 -20.63
CA TYR A 8 -5.13 -5.56 -19.79
C TYR A 8 -4.37 -6.71 -20.46
N LYS A 9 -3.06 -6.63 -20.49
CA LYS A 9 -2.18 -7.71 -20.90
C LYS A 9 -1.20 -8.06 -19.81
N ARG A 10 -1.21 -9.32 -19.37
CA ARG A 10 -0.34 -9.85 -18.34
C ARG A 10 0.47 -11.03 -18.85
N GLN A 11 1.74 -11.09 -18.47
CA GLN A 11 2.64 -12.23 -18.63
C GLN A 11 3.29 -12.56 -17.29
N ASP A 12 3.22 -13.82 -16.93
CA ASP A 12 3.89 -14.37 -15.76
C ASP A 12 4.86 -15.46 -16.24
N TYR A 13 6.07 -15.43 -15.72
CA TYR A 13 7.07 -16.49 -15.88
C TYR A 13 7.48 -16.97 -14.51
N LYS A 14 7.50 -18.29 -14.29
CA LYS A 14 7.85 -18.88 -13.00
C LYS A 14 8.76 -20.06 -13.18
N ARG A 15 9.91 -20.01 -12.49
CA ARG A 15 10.87 -21.09 -12.27
C ARG A 15 11.13 -21.20 -10.77
N SER A 16 11.79 -22.27 -10.32
CA SER A 16 12.04 -22.49 -8.89
C SER A 16 12.78 -21.34 -8.19
N ASP A 17 13.71 -20.71 -8.89
CA ASP A 17 14.60 -19.65 -8.40
C ASP A 17 14.24 -18.24 -8.91
N LEU A 18 13.41 -18.14 -9.96
CA LEU A 18 13.06 -16.87 -10.61
C LEU A 18 11.58 -16.79 -10.95
N GLU A 19 10.94 -15.70 -10.55
CA GLU A 19 9.61 -15.32 -10.98
C GLU A 19 9.66 -13.95 -11.64
N LEU A 20 9.01 -13.80 -12.79
CA LEU A 20 8.87 -12.51 -13.50
C LEU A 20 7.39 -12.24 -13.72
N LYS A 21 7.00 -11.00 -13.54
CA LYS A 21 5.66 -10.52 -13.91
C LYS A 21 5.79 -9.22 -14.70
N MET A 22 5.06 -9.16 -15.79
CA MET A 22 4.89 -7.94 -16.56
C MET A 22 3.41 -7.79 -16.90
N SER A 23 2.83 -6.66 -16.54
CA SER A 23 1.47 -6.31 -16.91
C SER A 23 1.39 -4.88 -17.39
N ALA A 24 0.67 -4.69 -18.45
CA ALA A 24 0.43 -3.41 -19.07
C ALA A 24 -1.07 -3.24 -19.29
N GLN A 25 -1.56 -2.02 -19.15
CA GLN A 25 -2.96 -1.70 -19.32
C GLN A 25 -3.16 -0.42 -20.12
N HIS A 26 -4.27 -0.37 -20.82
CA HIS A 26 -4.81 0.84 -21.41
C HIS A 26 -6.12 1.18 -20.69
N VAL A 27 -6.20 2.38 -20.15
CA VAL A 27 -7.37 2.87 -19.43
C VAL A 27 -7.98 4.02 -20.19
N GLY A 28 -9.27 3.93 -20.51
CA GLY A 28 -10.00 4.99 -21.19
C GLY A 28 -11.46 5.05 -20.73
N VAL A 29 -12.10 6.17 -21.01
CA VAL A 29 -13.56 6.33 -20.85
C VAL A 29 -14.17 6.37 -22.24
N TRP A 30 -15.20 5.60 -22.47
CA TRP A 30 -15.90 5.57 -23.75
C TRP A 30 -16.33 6.97 -24.20
N GLY A 31 -15.90 7.36 -25.40
CA GLY A 31 -16.22 8.67 -26.00
C GLY A 31 -15.30 9.82 -25.59
N GLN A 32 -14.31 9.61 -24.73
CA GLN A 32 -13.30 10.63 -24.38
C GLN A 32 -12.06 10.62 -25.28
N ASP A 33 -11.86 9.54 -26.03
CA ASP A 33 -10.69 9.45 -26.89
C ASP A 33 -10.89 10.29 -28.16
N PRO A 34 -9.92 11.16 -28.50
CA PRO A 34 -9.96 11.90 -29.75
C PRO A 34 -9.83 10.94 -30.94
N GLN A 35 -10.36 11.32 -32.09
CA GLN A 35 -10.22 10.52 -33.32
C GLN A 35 -8.74 10.20 -33.66
N ILE A 36 -7.83 11.11 -33.29
CA ILE A 36 -6.37 10.94 -33.45
C ILE A 36 -5.75 11.12 -32.06
N GLU A 37 -5.35 10.01 -31.43
CA GLU A 37 -4.69 10.03 -30.10
C GLU A 37 -3.23 10.49 -30.25
N LYS A 38 -2.89 11.58 -29.54
CA LYS A 38 -1.53 12.14 -29.51
C LYS A 38 -0.76 11.76 -28.22
N ASN A 39 -1.49 11.33 -27.19
CA ASN A 39 -0.92 10.98 -25.86
C ASN A 39 -1.32 9.54 -25.56
N GLY A 40 -0.40 8.62 -25.65
CA GLY A 40 -0.65 7.22 -25.32
C GLY A 40 -1.12 7.06 -23.89
N ARG A 41 -2.25 6.37 -23.67
CA ARG A 41 -2.80 6.01 -22.35
C ARG A 41 -2.36 4.62 -21.92
N PHE A 42 -1.40 4.07 -22.63
CA PHE A 42 -0.81 2.79 -22.28
C PHE A 42 0.14 2.98 -21.09
N MET A 43 -0.09 2.25 -20.01
CA MET A 43 0.75 2.32 -18.82
C MET A 43 1.23 0.94 -18.40
N LEU A 44 2.44 0.91 -17.85
CA LEU A 44 2.97 -0.25 -17.17
C LEU A 44 2.31 -0.33 -15.79
N ASN A 45 1.52 -1.39 -15.57
CA ASN A 45 0.86 -1.63 -14.30
C ASN A 45 1.84 -2.27 -13.31
N GLU A 46 2.36 -3.45 -13.64
CA GLU A 46 3.40 -4.12 -12.86
C GLU A 46 4.55 -4.56 -13.77
N ALA A 47 5.78 -4.49 -13.27
CA ALA A 47 6.96 -5.06 -13.89
C ALA A 47 8.00 -5.35 -12.81
N TRP A 48 8.12 -6.61 -12.41
CA TRP A 48 9.04 -7.01 -11.35
C TRP A 48 9.65 -8.37 -11.59
N ALA A 49 10.82 -8.56 -10.99
CA ALA A 49 11.53 -9.83 -10.90
C ALA A 49 11.68 -10.23 -9.44
N LYS A 50 11.42 -11.50 -9.12
CA LYS A 50 11.64 -12.10 -7.81
C LYS A 50 12.63 -13.23 -7.93
N LEU A 51 13.71 -13.15 -7.14
CA LEU A 51 14.72 -14.20 -6.97
C LEU A 51 14.48 -14.92 -5.65
N ASN A 52 14.40 -16.24 -5.70
CA ASN A 52 14.29 -17.11 -4.53
C ASN A 52 15.66 -17.71 -4.25
N PHE A 53 16.21 -17.47 -3.05
CA PHE A 53 17.54 -17.90 -2.64
C PHE A 53 17.56 -19.24 -1.90
N GLY A 54 16.39 -19.87 -1.73
CA GLY A 54 16.21 -21.05 -0.90
C GLY A 54 15.95 -20.71 0.58
N GLU A 55 15.61 -21.73 1.37
CA GLU A 55 15.32 -21.60 2.82
C GLU A 55 14.31 -20.50 3.19
N GLY A 56 13.44 -20.15 2.26
CA GLY A 56 12.41 -19.12 2.46
C GLY A 56 12.83 -17.67 2.17
N PHE A 57 14.11 -17.43 1.80
CA PHE A 57 14.59 -16.08 1.48
C PHE A 57 14.34 -15.71 0.02
N PHE A 58 13.93 -14.45 -0.20
CA PHE A 58 13.75 -13.90 -1.54
C PHE A 58 14.05 -12.39 -1.61
N ALA A 59 14.29 -11.92 -2.83
CA ALA A 59 14.32 -10.51 -3.17
C ALA A 59 13.43 -10.26 -4.39
N GLN A 60 12.58 -9.24 -4.33
CA GLN A 60 11.72 -8.82 -5.43
C GLN A 60 11.94 -7.35 -5.73
N LEU A 61 12.28 -7.04 -6.97
CA LEU A 61 12.60 -5.68 -7.43
C LEU A 61 11.73 -5.30 -8.61
N GLY A 62 11.23 -4.08 -8.60
CA GLY A 62 10.50 -3.46 -9.69
C GLY A 62 9.16 -2.88 -9.25
N ARG A 63 8.34 -2.53 -10.27
CA ARG A 63 7.00 -1.97 -10.07
C ARG A 63 6.03 -3.06 -9.67
N GLN A 64 5.51 -2.98 -8.46
CA GLN A 64 4.74 -4.03 -7.81
C GLN A 64 3.63 -3.48 -6.93
N SER A 65 2.55 -4.24 -6.81
CA SER A 65 1.52 -3.97 -5.82
C SER A 65 2.00 -4.36 -4.43
N LEU A 66 1.74 -3.51 -3.44
CA LEU A 66 2.02 -3.76 -2.03
C LEU A 66 0.69 -3.90 -1.31
N ILE A 67 0.30 -5.13 -1.05
CA ILE A 67 -0.98 -5.46 -0.40
C ILE A 67 -0.67 -6.21 0.88
N TYR A 68 -1.09 -5.66 2.02
CA TYR A 68 -0.79 -6.20 3.33
C TYR A 68 -2.01 -6.16 4.24
N ASP A 69 -2.17 -7.24 5.02
CA ASP A 69 -3.22 -7.40 6.03
C ASP A 69 -4.63 -7.14 5.45
N ASP A 70 -5.38 -6.23 6.03
CA ASP A 70 -6.71 -5.80 5.59
C ASP A 70 -6.69 -4.56 4.66
N GLU A 71 -5.55 -4.27 4.07
CA GLU A 71 -5.34 -3.15 3.15
C GLU A 71 -5.59 -1.74 3.71
N ARG A 72 -5.62 -1.57 5.03
CA ARG A 72 -5.89 -0.26 5.65
C ARG A 72 -4.74 0.73 5.54
N ILE A 73 -3.50 0.26 5.36
CA ILE A 73 -2.29 1.09 5.21
C ILE A 73 -1.66 0.92 3.83
N LEU A 74 -1.51 -0.33 3.37
CA LEU A 74 -0.98 -0.70 2.06
C LEU A 74 -2.00 -1.58 1.34
N GLY A 75 -2.61 -1.05 0.30
CA GLY A 75 -3.62 -1.73 -0.49
C GLY A 75 -3.45 -1.54 -2.00
N GLY A 76 -3.96 -2.51 -2.77
CA GLY A 76 -3.82 -2.57 -4.23
C GLY A 76 -4.71 -1.62 -5.00
N LEU A 77 -5.82 -1.15 -4.42
CA LEU A 77 -6.83 -0.33 -5.10
C LEU A 77 -7.43 -1.00 -6.35
N ASP A 78 -7.68 -2.31 -6.28
CA ASP A 78 -8.10 -3.10 -7.45
C ASP A 78 -9.47 -2.73 -8.02
N TRP A 79 -10.30 -2.02 -7.24
CA TRP A 79 -11.55 -1.43 -7.72
C TRP A 79 -11.33 -0.19 -8.63
N ASN A 80 -10.16 0.42 -8.57
CA ASN A 80 -9.79 1.52 -9.45
C ASN A 80 -9.15 0.96 -10.72
N VAL A 81 -9.57 1.45 -11.85
CA VAL A 81 -9.12 1.01 -13.19
C VAL A 81 -7.59 1.04 -13.34
N ALA A 82 -6.90 1.92 -12.64
CA ALA A 82 -5.44 2.04 -12.70
C ALA A 82 -4.68 1.17 -11.67
N GLY A 83 -5.35 0.71 -10.57
CA GLY A 83 -4.67 0.07 -9.45
C GLY A 83 -3.67 0.97 -8.74
N ARG A 84 -2.95 0.42 -7.76
CA ARG A 84 -1.87 1.13 -7.06
C ARG A 84 -0.61 0.27 -7.03
N ASN A 85 0.48 0.81 -7.58
CA ASN A 85 1.76 0.11 -7.65
C ASN A 85 2.90 1.00 -7.16
N HIS A 86 3.93 0.39 -6.62
CA HIS A 86 5.12 1.03 -6.06
C HIS A 86 6.37 0.51 -6.75
N ASP A 87 7.31 1.39 -7.04
CA ASP A 87 8.64 1.02 -7.51
C ASP A 87 9.51 0.75 -6.28
N ALA A 88 9.78 -0.52 -5.98
CA ALA A 88 10.37 -0.93 -4.71
C ALA A 88 11.25 -2.17 -4.82
N LEU A 89 12.21 -2.26 -3.89
CA LEU A 89 12.90 -3.50 -3.51
C LEU A 89 12.20 -4.08 -2.28
N LYS A 90 11.75 -5.33 -2.38
CA LYS A 90 11.21 -6.11 -1.27
C LYS A 90 12.12 -7.29 -0.99
N LEU A 91 12.73 -7.32 0.18
CA LEU A 91 13.45 -8.45 0.72
C LEU A 91 12.54 -9.20 1.67
N GLY A 92 12.50 -10.51 1.56
CA GLY A 92 11.61 -11.31 2.38
C GLY A 92 12.19 -12.61 2.86
N TYR A 93 11.62 -13.08 3.97
CA TYR A 93 11.82 -14.40 4.51
C TYR A 93 10.46 -14.98 4.90
N ALA A 94 10.21 -16.22 4.54
CA ALA A 94 8.99 -16.92 4.91
C ALA A 94 9.29 -18.37 5.30
N ASN A 95 8.71 -18.81 6.41
CA ASN A 95 8.63 -20.21 6.79
C ASN A 95 7.17 -20.58 7.11
N LYS A 96 6.94 -21.74 7.72
CA LYS A 96 5.59 -22.22 8.05
C LYS A 96 4.77 -21.22 8.89
N ASN A 97 5.40 -20.56 9.85
CA ASN A 97 4.75 -19.74 10.88
C ASN A 97 5.05 -18.25 10.78
N ASN A 98 6.16 -17.90 10.13
CA ASN A 98 6.66 -16.53 10.15
C ASN A 98 6.91 -16.04 8.73
N GLU A 99 6.54 -14.79 8.48
CA GLU A 99 6.86 -14.08 7.26
C GLU A 99 7.34 -12.68 7.62
N VAL A 100 8.46 -12.26 7.03
CA VAL A 100 9.06 -10.93 7.26
C VAL A 100 9.36 -10.29 5.92
N HIS A 101 8.93 -9.05 5.73
CA HIS A 101 9.28 -8.25 4.57
C HIS A 101 9.96 -6.94 4.99
N LEU A 102 11.05 -6.62 4.32
CA LEU A 102 11.66 -5.29 4.30
C LEU A 102 11.42 -4.69 2.92
N ILE A 103 10.74 -3.56 2.87
CA ILE A 103 10.38 -2.84 1.64
C ILE A 103 11.12 -1.52 1.62
N LEU A 104 11.84 -1.26 0.53
CA LEU A 104 12.61 -0.05 0.32
C LEU A 104 12.20 0.57 -1.02
N ALA A 105 11.76 1.83 -1.00
CA ALA A 105 11.43 2.58 -2.20
C ALA A 105 12.08 3.97 -2.18
N PHE A 106 12.52 4.39 -3.36
CA PHE A 106 13.09 5.71 -3.58
C PHE A 106 12.64 6.24 -4.93
N ASN A 107 12.10 7.46 -4.94
CA ASN A 107 11.52 8.08 -6.12
C ASN A 107 12.30 9.34 -6.53
N GLN A 108 12.43 9.54 -7.84
CA GLN A 108 13.08 10.69 -8.45
C GLN A 108 12.23 11.21 -9.62
N ASN A 109 12.36 12.50 -9.92
CA ASN A 109 11.80 13.05 -11.16
C ASN A 109 12.77 12.80 -12.33
N ASN A 110 12.23 12.74 -13.55
CA ASN A 110 13.04 12.57 -14.75
C ASN A 110 14.10 13.66 -14.92
N ASP A 111 13.76 14.89 -14.56
CA ASP A 111 14.63 16.05 -14.68
C ASP A 111 15.87 15.93 -13.79
N ASN A 112 15.75 15.34 -12.60
CA ASN A 112 16.88 15.17 -11.67
C ASN A 112 17.98 14.26 -12.24
N ARG A 113 17.61 13.33 -13.12
CA ARG A 113 18.56 12.42 -13.77
C ARG A 113 19.55 13.13 -14.69
N THR A 114 19.14 14.24 -15.30
CA THR A 114 19.96 15.01 -16.25
C THR A 114 20.54 16.27 -15.62
N SER A 115 19.86 16.90 -14.67
CA SER A 115 20.27 18.13 -14.00
C SER A 115 21.06 17.92 -12.71
N GLY A 116 21.06 16.70 -12.16
CA GLY A 116 21.62 16.41 -10.84
C GLY A 116 20.79 16.98 -9.68
N GLY A 117 19.59 17.45 -9.95
CA GLY A 117 18.69 18.01 -8.93
C GLY A 117 18.29 17.00 -7.87
N THR A 118 17.93 17.48 -6.70
CA THR A 118 17.60 16.67 -5.52
C THR A 118 16.16 16.83 -5.05
N TYR A 119 15.47 17.88 -5.46
CA TYR A 119 14.06 18.09 -5.15
C TYR A 119 13.18 17.04 -5.82
N TYR A 120 12.21 16.49 -5.10
CA TYR A 120 11.23 15.53 -5.62
C TYR A 120 9.83 16.13 -5.72
N ASP A 121 9.31 16.27 -6.94
CA ASP A 121 7.94 16.71 -7.19
C ASP A 121 6.95 15.54 -7.11
N SER A 122 6.33 15.37 -5.96
CA SER A 122 5.36 14.30 -5.72
C SER A 122 4.02 14.49 -6.43
N SER A 123 3.81 15.63 -7.12
CA SER A 123 2.57 15.86 -7.90
C SER A 123 2.54 15.08 -9.21
N THR A 124 3.70 14.67 -9.72
CA THR A 124 3.86 13.97 -11.00
C THR A 124 4.21 12.50 -10.87
N GLY A 125 4.41 11.99 -9.65
CA GLY A 125 4.86 10.63 -9.40
C GLY A 125 4.24 10.00 -8.15
N GLN A 126 5.03 9.20 -7.46
CA GLN A 126 4.60 8.63 -6.18
C GLN A 126 4.43 9.75 -5.12
N PRO A 127 3.49 9.61 -4.18
CA PRO A 127 3.20 10.66 -3.19
C PRO A 127 4.30 10.82 -2.10
N TYR A 128 5.36 10.04 -2.15
CA TYR A 128 6.51 10.08 -1.23
C TYR A 128 7.83 10.06 -2.01
N LYS A 129 8.87 10.64 -1.44
CA LYS A 129 10.24 10.61 -1.97
C LYS A 129 10.93 9.27 -1.69
N ASN A 130 10.78 8.78 -0.46
CA ASN A 130 11.30 7.47 -0.06
C ASN A 130 10.38 6.79 0.96
N MET A 131 10.49 5.47 1.03
CA MET A 131 9.73 4.64 1.97
C MET A 131 10.62 3.50 2.46
N GLN A 132 10.63 3.29 3.78
CA GLN A 132 11.19 2.11 4.42
C GLN A 132 10.07 1.48 5.24
N THR A 133 9.75 0.23 4.94
CA THR A 133 8.68 -0.50 5.64
C THR A 133 9.18 -1.87 6.07
N VAL A 134 8.91 -2.22 7.31
CA VAL A 134 9.06 -3.56 7.84
C VAL A 134 7.68 -4.11 8.16
N TRP A 135 7.37 -5.28 7.65
CA TRP A 135 6.16 -6.02 7.98
C TRP A 135 6.54 -7.42 8.44
N TYR A 136 5.93 -7.87 9.52
CA TYR A 136 6.08 -9.19 10.07
C TYR A 136 4.71 -9.83 10.26
N HIS A 137 4.56 -11.08 9.88
CA HIS A 137 3.35 -11.87 10.11
C HIS A 137 3.69 -13.17 10.81
N TYR A 138 2.94 -13.46 11.85
CA TYR A 138 2.96 -14.72 12.57
C TYR A 138 1.65 -15.46 12.39
N LYS A 139 1.71 -16.74 12.06
CA LYS A 139 0.58 -17.66 11.98
C LYS A 139 0.77 -18.83 12.92
N ALA A 140 -0.13 -19.02 13.87
CA ALA A 140 -0.05 -20.12 14.82
C ALA A 140 -0.40 -21.48 14.17
N ASP A 141 0.25 -22.55 14.61
CA ASP A 141 0.04 -23.89 14.04
C ASP A 141 -1.26 -24.54 14.51
N ASN A 142 -1.57 -24.44 15.79
CA ASN A 142 -2.63 -25.22 16.47
C ASN A 142 -3.84 -24.38 16.88
N VAL A 143 -3.76 -23.07 16.64
CA VAL A 143 -4.84 -22.13 16.95
C VAL A 143 -5.09 -21.29 15.70
N PRO A 144 -6.33 -21.05 15.30
CA PRO A 144 -6.64 -20.26 14.11
C PRO A 144 -6.39 -18.75 14.35
N PHE A 145 -5.19 -18.41 14.76
CA PHE A 145 -4.74 -17.08 15.12
C PHE A 145 -3.58 -16.62 14.24
N GLY A 146 -3.68 -15.40 13.76
CA GLY A 146 -2.63 -14.68 13.04
C GLY A 146 -2.42 -13.28 13.63
N ALA A 147 -1.19 -12.81 13.57
CA ALA A 147 -0.83 -11.46 14.01
C ALA A 147 0.20 -10.86 13.08
N SER A 148 -0.01 -9.61 12.66
CA SER A 148 0.97 -8.84 11.91
C SER A 148 1.44 -7.63 12.69
N LEU A 149 2.66 -7.23 12.45
CA LEU A 149 3.25 -5.96 12.89
C LEU A 149 3.74 -5.20 11.68
N LEU A 150 3.45 -3.91 11.61
CA LEU A 150 3.90 -3.02 10.55
C LEU A 150 4.61 -1.81 11.16
N PHE A 151 5.76 -1.47 10.59
CA PHE A 151 6.41 -0.18 10.77
C PHE A 151 6.73 0.40 9.40
N MET A 152 6.25 1.61 9.13
CA MET A 152 6.50 2.35 7.89
C MET A 152 7.06 3.72 8.20
N ASN A 153 8.14 4.09 7.53
CA ASN A 153 8.73 5.41 7.56
C ASN A 153 8.63 6.02 6.16
N LEU A 154 7.86 7.09 6.01
CA LEU A 154 7.67 7.82 4.76
C LEU A 154 8.43 9.12 4.76
N GLY A 155 9.29 9.31 3.76
CA GLY A 155 9.95 10.57 3.47
C GLY A 155 9.10 11.42 2.52
N LEU A 156 8.61 12.55 3.03
CA LEU A 156 7.79 13.52 2.30
C LEU A 156 8.63 14.72 1.91
N GLU A 157 8.71 15.02 0.60
CA GLU A 157 9.43 16.19 0.11
C GLU A 157 8.67 17.47 0.46
N THR A 158 9.36 18.41 1.07
CA THR A 158 8.84 19.71 1.52
C THR A 158 9.75 20.87 1.18
N GLY A 159 10.74 20.64 0.33
CA GLY A 159 11.66 21.66 -0.15
C GLY A 159 11.04 22.58 -1.20
N ASP A 160 11.89 23.35 -1.86
CA ASP A 160 11.50 24.30 -2.88
C ASP A 160 12.01 23.87 -4.26
N LYS A 161 11.07 23.66 -5.18
CA LYS A 161 11.36 23.25 -6.56
C LYS A 161 12.15 24.31 -7.33
N ALA A 162 11.84 25.59 -7.11
CA ALA A 162 12.46 26.67 -7.88
C ALA A 162 13.96 26.85 -7.60
N THR A 163 14.38 26.51 -6.39
CA THR A 163 15.78 26.58 -5.95
C THR A 163 16.46 25.21 -5.89
N ASP A 164 15.77 24.14 -6.30
CA ASP A 164 16.21 22.75 -6.12
C ASP A 164 16.62 22.42 -4.67
N ASN A 165 16.01 23.08 -3.71
CA ASN A 165 16.25 22.82 -2.30
C ASN A 165 15.40 21.65 -1.81
N SER A 166 16.02 20.49 -1.64
CA SER A 166 15.35 19.31 -1.09
C SER A 166 15.33 19.32 0.42
N HIS A 167 14.15 19.15 0.99
CA HIS A 167 13.97 18.98 2.43
C HIS A 167 12.95 17.87 2.70
N THR A 168 13.40 16.75 3.25
CA THR A 168 12.54 15.59 3.50
C THR A 168 12.07 15.57 4.96
N ARG A 169 10.77 15.50 5.17
CA ARG A 169 10.16 15.26 6.48
C ARG A 169 9.68 13.81 6.57
N TYR A 170 9.71 13.27 7.78
CA TYR A 170 9.37 11.87 7.97
C TYR A 170 8.10 11.72 8.79
N LEU A 171 7.17 10.91 8.23
CA LEU A 171 5.96 10.43 8.88
C LEU A 171 6.11 8.94 9.15
N GLN A 172 6.03 8.53 10.41
CA GLN A 172 6.09 7.13 10.81
C GLN A 172 4.67 6.61 11.09
N THR A 173 4.38 5.42 10.61
CA THR A 173 3.16 4.66 10.94
C THR A 173 3.57 3.30 11.48
N MET A 174 3.07 2.95 12.65
CA MET A 174 3.28 1.63 13.25
C MET A 174 1.95 1.05 13.73
N GLY A 175 1.84 -0.26 13.67
CA GLY A 175 0.64 -0.90 14.14
C GLY A 175 0.64 -2.41 14.06
N THR A 176 -0.50 -2.98 14.39
CA THR A 176 -0.74 -4.41 14.42
C THR A 176 -2.08 -4.74 13.78
N TYR A 177 -2.13 -5.92 13.16
CA TYR A 177 -3.36 -6.53 12.67
C TYR A 177 -3.46 -7.94 13.24
N LEU A 178 -4.60 -8.28 13.82
CA LEU A 178 -4.85 -9.54 14.49
C LEU A 178 -6.02 -10.25 13.81
N THR A 179 -5.91 -11.56 13.62
CA THR A 179 -6.96 -12.40 13.05
C THR A 179 -7.21 -13.63 13.90
N TYR A 180 -8.48 -13.99 14.02
CA TYR A 180 -8.89 -15.26 14.58
C TYR A 180 -10.03 -15.85 13.75
N LYS A 181 -9.86 -17.07 13.24
CA LYS A 181 -10.85 -17.70 12.37
C LYS A 181 -11.06 -19.17 12.75
N ASN A 182 -12.27 -19.52 13.11
CA ASN A 182 -12.69 -20.92 13.27
C ASN A 182 -13.87 -21.25 12.34
N SER A 183 -14.58 -22.38 12.58
CA SER A 183 -15.69 -22.82 11.73
C SER A 183 -16.84 -21.83 11.65
N ASN A 184 -17.10 -21.06 12.69
CA ASN A 184 -18.25 -20.15 12.79
C ASN A 184 -17.85 -18.68 12.91
N TRP A 185 -16.73 -18.38 13.56
CA TRP A 185 -16.25 -17.03 13.79
C TRP A 185 -15.12 -16.64 12.87
N ASN A 186 -15.19 -15.44 12.31
CA ASN A 186 -14.08 -14.72 11.72
C ASN A 186 -13.98 -13.36 12.41
N LEU A 187 -12.93 -13.20 13.21
CA LEU A 187 -12.66 -11.99 13.98
C LEU A 187 -11.37 -11.38 13.49
N ASP A 188 -11.38 -10.08 13.25
CA ASP A 188 -10.17 -9.33 12.96
C ASP A 188 -10.19 -7.96 13.64
N GLY A 189 -8.99 -7.45 13.89
CA GLY A 189 -8.81 -6.15 14.51
C GLY A 189 -7.48 -5.53 14.14
N ALA A 190 -7.47 -4.22 13.97
CA ALA A 190 -6.28 -3.45 13.65
C ALA A 190 -6.13 -2.26 14.58
N PHE A 191 -4.89 -1.91 14.86
CA PHE A 191 -4.54 -0.67 15.54
C PHE A 191 -3.29 -0.08 14.91
N TYR A 192 -3.37 1.21 14.54
CA TYR A 192 -2.23 1.95 13.96
C TYR A 192 -2.07 3.31 14.63
N TYR A 193 -0.83 3.70 14.80
CA TYR A 193 -0.43 5.00 15.33
C TYR A 193 0.52 5.72 14.39
N GLN A 194 0.28 7.01 14.17
CA GLN A 194 1.13 7.86 13.35
C GLN A 194 1.81 8.94 14.18
N MET A 195 3.10 9.14 13.90
CA MET A 195 3.94 10.15 14.53
C MET A 195 4.93 10.76 13.54
N GLY A 196 5.69 11.75 13.97
CA GLY A 196 6.67 12.45 13.14
C GLY A 196 6.12 13.77 12.62
N LYS A 197 6.32 14.07 11.33
CA LYS A 197 5.87 15.32 10.71
C LYS A 197 5.19 15.07 9.37
N ASN A 198 4.09 15.78 9.11
CA ASN A 198 3.44 15.83 7.80
C ASN A 198 4.14 16.83 6.86
N LYS A 199 3.65 16.96 5.62
CA LYS A 199 4.16 17.94 4.63
C LYS A 199 4.10 19.38 5.13
N ALA A 200 3.09 19.75 5.92
CA ALA A 200 2.93 21.08 6.49
C ALA A 200 3.86 21.36 7.69
N ALA A 201 4.79 20.48 8.01
CA ALA A 201 5.70 20.55 9.15
C ALA A 201 5.05 20.38 10.52
N GLU A 202 3.78 20.06 10.58
CA GLU A 202 3.07 19.83 11.83
C GLU A 202 3.51 18.50 12.45
N LYS A 203 3.67 18.50 13.78
CA LYS A 203 3.92 17.27 14.53
C LYS A 203 2.67 16.42 14.53
N VAL A 204 2.76 15.20 14.03
CA VAL A 204 1.65 14.26 13.98
C VAL A 204 1.57 13.42 15.25
N SER A 205 0.35 13.17 15.71
CA SER A 205 0.02 12.20 16.76
C SER A 205 -1.42 11.73 16.53
N ALA A 206 -1.56 10.75 15.65
CA ALA A 206 -2.87 10.28 15.18
C ALA A 206 -2.99 8.78 15.38
N LEU A 207 -4.20 8.29 15.56
CA LEU A 207 -4.45 6.87 15.76
C LEU A 207 -5.68 6.38 14.96
N MET A 208 -5.65 5.11 14.60
CA MET A 208 -6.74 4.38 14.00
C MET A 208 -6.92 3.05 14.72
N GLY A 209 -8.17 2.65 14.92
CA GLY A 209 -8.53 1.33 15.40
C GLY A 209 -9.69 0.75 14.61
N SER A 210 -9.68 -0.55 14.37
CA SER A 210 -10.79 -1.25 13.76
C SER A 210 -11.02 -2.60 14.41
N ILE A 211 -12.26 -3.05 14.42
CA ILE A 211 -12.65 -4.40 14.82
C ILE A 211 -13.78 -4.87 13.92
N GLN A 212 -13.68 -6.11 13.46
CA GLN A 212 -14.74 -6.78 12.72
C GLN A 212 -14.99 -8.15 13.32
N ALA A 213 -16.27 -8.51 13.42
CA ALA A 213 -16.71 -9.82 13.84
C ALA A 213 -17.74 -10.35 12.86
N ALA A 214 -17.46 -11.47 12.24
CA ALA A 214 -18.39 -12.21 11.39
C ALA A 214 -18.72 -13.55 12.02
N TYR A 215 -20.00 -13.90 12.04
CA TYR A 215 -20.49 -15.19 12.52
C TYR A 215 -21.34 -15.89 11.48
N THR A 216 -21.02 -17.13 11.19
CA THR A 216 -21.76 -17.99 10.26
C THR A 216 -22.69 -18.90 11.04
N PHE A 217 -24.01 -18.70 10.92
CA PHE A 217 -25.05 -19.51 11.58
C PHE A 217 -25.20 -20.88 10.90
N ASN A 218 -25.17 -20.89 9.56
CA ASN A 218 -25.28 -22.08 8.74
C ASN A 218 -24.76 -21.78 7.30
N GLN A 219 -24.93 -22.71 6.37
CA GLN A 219 -24.45 -22.57 4.98
C GLN A 219 -25.07 -21.38 4.20
N THR A 220 -26.18 -20.83 4.68
CA THR A 220 -26.95 -19.78 3.98
C THR A 220 -26.89 -18.42 4.70
N TRP A 221 -26.80 -18.42 6.02
CA TRP A 221 -26.94 -17.23 6.83
C TRP A 221 -25.72 -16.95 7.69
N GLY A 222 -25.33 -15.70 7.72
CA GLY A 222 -24.31 -15.16 8.59
C GLY A 222 -24.62 -13.71 8.96
N ALA A 223 -23.90 -13.16 9.91
CA ALA A 223 -23.95 -11.76 10.29
C ALA A 223 -22.54 -11.20 10.43
N VAL A 224 -22.35 -9.95 10.03
CA VAL A 224 -21.09 -9.22 10.17
C VAL A 224 -21.38 -7.91 10.91
N ALA A 225 -20.55 -7.59 11.90
CA ALA A 225 -20.52 -6.30 12.55
C ALA A 225 -19.09 -5.75 12.51
N SER A 226 -18.93 -4.48 12.15
CA SER A 226 -17.63 -3.82 12.11
C SER A 226 -17.70 -2.42 12.72
N PHE A 227 -16.58 -1.99 13.29
CA PHE A 227 -16.42 -0.65 13.80
C PHE A 227 -15.03 -0.11 13.46
N ASP A 228 -14.99 1.08 12.89
CA ASP A 228 -13.78 1.79 12.54
C ASP A 228 -13.72 3.13 13.24
N TYR A 229 -12.56 3.45 13.80
CA TYR A 229 -12.27 4.73 14.41
C TYR A 229 -10.99 5.33 13.82
N LEU A 230 -11.08 6.53 13.30
CA LEU A 230 -9.93 7.33 12.89
C LEU A 230 -9.96 8.63 13.67
N SER A 231 -8.84 8.97 14.31
CA SER A 231 -8.73 10.26 14.98
C SER A 231 -8.78 11.42 13.99
N GLY A 232 -9.50 12.47 14.35
CA GLY A 232 -9.59 13.72 13.59
C GLY A 232 -8.80 14.84 14.26
N ASP A 233 -8.52 15.91 13.51
CA ASP A 233 -7.90 17.13 14.04
C ASP A 233 -8.94 18.23 14.25
N LYS A 234 -8.80 18.97 15.35
CA LYS A 234 -9.70 20.09 15.70
C LYS A 234 -9.15 21.46 15.33
N GLY A 235 -7.93 21.54 14.80
CA GLY A 235 -7.28 22.79 14.43
C GLY A 235 -6.93 23.72 15.60
N ASN A 236 -6.88 23.21 16.83
CA ASN A 236 -6.69 24.03 18.04
C ASN A 236 -5.21 24.35 18.33
N GLY A 237 -4.30 24.09 17.40
CA GLY A 237 -2.86 24.16 17.60
C GLY A 237 -2.30 22.92 18.34
N GLY A 238 -0.99 22.79 18.34
CA GLY A 238 -0.30 21.67 18.94
C GLY A 238 0.01 20.54 17.95
N LYS A 239 -0.35 19.29 18.28
CA LYS A 239 -0.10 18.15 17.39
C LYS A 239 -1.27 17.96 16.43
N TYR A 240 -0.96 17.70 15.15
CA TYR A 240 -1.93 17.29 14.15
C TYR A 240 -2.43 15.87 14.46
N LYS A 241 -3.72 15.69 14.59
CA LYS A 241 -4.33 14.45 15.11
C LYS A 241 -5.17 13.70 14.08
N ALA A 242 -5.37 14.22 12.87
CA ALA A 242 -6.09 13.47 11.84
C ALA A 242 -5.22 12.32 11.33
N PHE A 243 -5.76 11.10 11.40
CA PHE A 243 -5.10 9.92 10.87
C PHE A 243 -5.17 9.91 9.35
N ASP A 244 -4.03 9.70 8.69
CA ASP A 244 -3.92 9.55 7.24
C ASP A 244 -3.87 8.06 6.89
N PRO A 245 -4.87 7.49 6.20
CA PRO A 245 -4.86 6.08 5.79
C PRO A 245 -3.82 5.76 4.71
N LEU A 246 -3.03 6.75 4.28
CA LEU A 246 -1.91 6.61 3.33
C LEU A 246 -2.32 5.93 2.02
N TYR A 247 -1.87 4.70 1.85
CA TYR A 247 -2.09 3.89 0.64
C TYR A 247 -3.14 2.80 0.87
N GLY A 248 -3.96 2.98 1.90
CA GLY A 248 -5.03 2.05 2.25
C GLY A 248 -6.17 2.04 1.23
N CYS A 249 -6.93 0.95 1.25
CA CYS A 249 -8.14 0.76 0.47
C CYS A 249 -9.32 0.50 1.42
N LEU A 250 -9.85 1.55 2.03
CA LEU A 250 -10.92 1.43 3.03
C LEU A 250 -12.25 0.90 2.46
N LEU A 251 -12.43 0.93 1.14
CA LEU A 251 -13.65 0.42 0.49
C LEU A 251 -13.78 -1.11 0.57
N TYR A 252 -12.65 -1.85 0.64
CA TYR A 252 -12.70 -3.30 0.79
C TYR A 252 -13.01 -3.76 2.23
N THR A 253 -12.84 -2.86 3.19
CA THR A 253 -13.07 -3.16 4.61
C THR A 253 -14.48 -2.82 5.07
N SER A 254 -15.24 -2.10 4.24
CA SER A 254 -16.66 -1.85 4.48
C SER A 254 -17.49 -2.93 3.79
N PRO A 255 -18.41 -3.61 4.50
CA PRO A 255 -19.32 -4.54 3.84
C PRO A 255 -20.08 -3.78 2.76
N SER A 256 -20.02 -4.29 1.53
CA SER A 256 -20.85 -3.78 0.44
C SER A 256 -22.31 -4.01 0.82
N PRO A 257 -23.19 -3.01 0.67
CA PRO A 257 -24.62 -3.19 0.92
C PRO A 257 -25.26 -4.21 -0.01
#